data_e17ef9b94b5b3b0f6f3a3b708cea0855
#
_entry.id   e17ef9b94b5b3b0f6f3a3b708cea0855
#
_cell.length_a   1.000
_cell.length_b   1.000
_cell.length_c   1.000
_cell.angle_alpha   90.00
_cell.angle_beta   90.00
_cell.angle_gamma   90.00
#
_symmetry.space_group_name_H-M   'P 1'
#
loop_
_entity.id
_entity.type
_entity.pdbx_description
1 polymer ?
#
loop_
_entity_poly.entity_id
_entity_poly.type
_entity_poly.pdbx_seq_one_letter_code
_entity_poly.pdbx_strand_id
1 'polypeptide(L)'
;MPITYEWRGSFANIEVNTLHAEGFEHRLLDDDWCGQVERHSLGWVCARDGADLVGFVNVAWDGAIHAFLLDTLVAGPARRHGVGAQLVAVAVAESRAAGCEWLHVDFDTDQLATFYFDRCGFTPTRAGLIALPPR
;
A
#
# COMPACT_ATOMS: atom_id res chain seq x y z
N MET A 1 -1.56 -22.56 0.99
CA MET A 1 -2.71 -21.96 0.27
C MET A 1 -2.20 -20.82 -0.59
N PRO A 2 -2.66 -20.70 -1.83
CA PRO A 2 -2.27 -19.56 -2.64
C PRO A 2 -2.85 -18.27 -2.07
N ILE A 3 -2.07 -17.21 -2.16
CA ILE A 3 -2.52 -15.89 -1.74
C ILE A 3 -3.28 -15.25 -2.89
N THR A 4 -4.44 -14.68 -2.60
CA THR A 4 -5.25 -13.96 -3.58
C THR A 4 -5.06 -12.46 -3.41
N TYR A 5 -5.15 -11.72 -4.52
CA TYR A 5 -4.99 -10.27 -4.55
C TYR A 5 -6.24 -9.66 -5.17
N GLU A 6 -6.88 -8.73 -4.47
CA GLU A 6 -8.11 -8.15 -4.92
C GLU A 6 -8.05 -6.63 -4.87
N TRP A 7 -8.24 -6.01 -6.05
CA TRP A 7 -8.36 -4.56 -6.16
C TRP A 7 -9.69 -4.11 -5.60
N ARG A 8 -9.65 -3.15 -4.67
CA ARG A 8 -10.82 -2.64 -3.94
C ARG A 8 -11.55 -3.75 -3.16
N GLY A 9 -10.78 -4.71 -2.68
CA GLY A 9 -11.32 -5.83 -1.91
C GLY A 9 -11.92 -5.39 -0.58
N SER A 10 -12.87 -6.16 -0.06
CA SER A 10 -13.48 -5.91 1.24
C SER A 10 -12.49 -6.19 2.37
N PHE A 11 -12.52 -5.35 3.40
CA PHE A 11 -11.74 -5.57 4.61
C PHE A 11 -12.44 -4.90 5.80
N ALA A 12 -12.06 -5.31 7.01
CA ALA A 12 -12.51 -4.64 8.23
C ALA A 12 -11.40 -3.70 8.73
N ASN A 13 -11.78 -2.58 9.32
CA ASN A 13 -10.81 -1.61 9.85
C ASN A 13 -9.78 -2.24 10.77
N ILE A 14 -10.20 -3.18 11.64
CA ILE A 14 -9.28 -3.86 12.55
C ILE A 14 -8.18 -4.63 11.82
N GLU A 15 -8.48 -5.18 10.65
CA GLU A 15 -7.48 -5.94 9.89
C GLU A 15 -6.33 -5.03 9.42
N VAL A 16 -6.65 -3.85 8.87
CA VAL A 16 -5.63 -2.91 8.42
C VAL A 16 -4.94 -2.24 9.60
N ASN A 17 -5.68 -1.87 10.65
CA ASN A 17 -5.09 -1.34 11.87
C ASN A 17 -4.06 -2.30 12.48
N THR A 18 -4.34 -3.59 12.46
CA THR A 18 -3.43 -4.61 12.97
C THR A 18 -2.15 -4.71 12.12
N LEU A 19 -2.29 -4.74 10.80
CA LEU A 19 -1.13 -4.77 9.90
C LEU A 19 -0.27 -3.51 10.03
N HIS A 20 -0.91 -2.35 10.19
CA HIS A 20 -0.22 -1.07 10.31
C HIS A 20 0.56 -0.99 11.62
N ALA A 21 -0.05 -1.38 12.73
CA ALA A 21 0.61 -1.40 14.03
C ALA A 21 1.82 -2.32 14.04
N GLU A 22 1.71 -3.49 13.42
CA GLU A 22 2.80 -4.46 13.31
C GLU A 22 3.91 -3.95 12.38
N GLY A 23 3.54 -3.39 11.22
CA GLY A 23 4.50 -2.93 10.22
C GLY A 23 5.28 -1.69 10.62
N PHE A 24 4.64 -0.76 11.34
CA PHE A 24 5.24 0.50 11.79
C PHE A 24 5.56 0.51 13.29
N GLU A 25 5.44 -0.63 13.96
CA GLU A 25 5.85 -0.84 15.35
C GLU A 25 5.24 0.18 16.32
N HIS A 26 3.94 0.33 16.27
CA HIS A 26 3.19 1.16 17.22
C HIS A 26 2.02 0.37 17.84
N ARG A 27 1.37 0.96 18.84
CA ARG A 27 0.19 0.35 19.46
C ARG A 27 -0.95 0.23 18.45
N LEU A 28 -1.86 -0.71 18.69
CA LEU A 28 -3.06 -0.86 17.87
C LEU A 28 -3.92 0.41 17.95
N LEU A 29 -4.25 0.96 16.80
CA LEU A 29 -5.10 2.13 16.67
C LEU A 29 -6.48 1.72 16.16
N ASP A 30 -7.40 2.69 16.10
CA ASP A 30 -8.79 2.48 15.70
C ASP A 30 -9.17 3.45 14.55
N ASP A 31 -8.34 3.48 13.52
CA ASP A 31 -8.57 4.36 12.37
C ASP A 31 -9.66 3.80 11.45
N ASP A 32 -10.43 4.69 10.85
CA ASP A 32 -11.47 4.33 9.87
C ASP A 32 -10.86 4.20 8.46
N TRP A 33 -10.12 3.12 8.25
CA TRP A 33 -9.48 2.85 6.97
C TRP A 33 -10.50 2.69 5.83
N CYS A 34 -11.60 2.00 6.08
CA CYS A 34 -12.63 1.80 5.07
C CYS A 34 -13.18 3.13 4.57
N GLY A 35 -13.53 4.03 5.46
CA GLY A 35 -14.02 5.36 5.09
C GLY A 35 -12.98 6.19 4.37
N GLN A 36 -11.73 6.14 4.83
CA GLN A 36 -10.63 6.89 4.21
C GLN A 36 -10.40 6.46 2.76
N VAL A 37 -10.25 5.17 2.50
CA VAL A 37 -9.94 4.70 1.14
C VAL A 37 -11.12 4.85 0.19
N GLU A 38 -12.35 4.71 0.68
CA GLU A 38 -13.53 4.93 -0.16
C GLU A 38 -13.68 6.38 -0.60
N ARG A 39 -13.33 7.34 0.26
CA ARG A 39 -13.47 8.77 -0.04
C ARG A 39 -12.30 9.34 -0.83
N HIS A 40 -11.08 8.84 -0.62
CA HIS A 40 -9.86 9.54 -1.05
C HIS A 40 -8.93 8.72 -1.93
N SER A 41 -9.21 7.45 -2.17
CA SER A 41 -8.31 6.60 -2.92
C SER A 41 -8.86 6.27 -4.31
N LEU A 42 -7.96 6.10 -5.27
CA LEU A 42 -8.28 5.44 -6.53
C LEU A 42 -8.71 4.01 -6.24
N GLY A 43 -7.99 3.36 -5.34
CA GLY A 43 -8.28 2.03 -4.88
C GLY A 43 -7.27 1.54 -3.87
N TRP A 44 -7.36 0.28 -3.54
CA TRP A 44 -6.47 -0.40 -2.62
C TRP A 44 -6.42 -1.88 -3.01
N VAL A 45 -5.37 -2.57 -2.56
CA VAL A 45 -5.23 -4.01 -2.83
C VAL A 45 -5.27 -4.76 -1.51
N CYS A 46 -6.10 -5.80 -1.43
CA CYS A 46 -6.12 -6.73 -0.32
C CYS A 46 -5.47 -8.04 -0.73
N ALA A 47 -4.44 -8.46 0.00
CA ALA A 47 -3.85 -9.78 -0.17
C ALA A 47 -4.38 -10.69 0.94
N ARG A 48 -4.97 -11.83 0.56
CA ARG A 48 -5.54 -12.77 1.53
C ARG A 48 -4.94 -14.16 1.37
N ASP A 49 -4.69 -14.76 2.52
CA ASP A 49 -4.40 -16.18 2.65
C ASP A 49 -5.65 -16.82 3.28
N GLY A 50 -6.52 -17.37 2.44
CA GLY A 50 -7.84 -17.78 2.92
C GLY A 50 -8.64 -16.59 3.42
N ALA A 51 -9.07 -16.62 4.68
CA ALA A 51 -9.81 -15.54 5.32
C ALA A 51 -8.90 -14.45 5.89
N ASP A 52 -7.60 -14.71 6.05
CA ASP A 52 -6.69 -13.79 6.72
C ASP A 52 -6.17 -12.71 5.77
N LEU A 53 -6.27 -11.46 6.17
CA LEU A 53 -5.65 -10.35 5.44
C LEU A 53 -4.16 -10.35 5.79
N VAL A 54 -3.33 -10.67 4.80
CA VAL A 54 -1.87 -10.76 4.98
C VAL A 54 -1.10 -9.64 4.30
N GLY A 55 -1.78 -8.81 3.54
CA GLY A 55 -1.15 -7.65 2.90
C GLY A 55 -2.18 -6.62 2.47
N PHE A 56 -1.72 -5.38 2.35
CA PHE A 56 -2.55 -4.25 1.98
C PHE A 56 -1.69 -3.16 1.38
N VAL A 57 -2.21 -2.44 0.41
CA VAL A 57 -1.62 -1.19 -0.08
C VAL A 57 -2.73 -0.25 -0.50
N ASN A 58 -2.56 1.03 -0.17
CA ASN A 58 -3.49 2.09 -0.54
C ASN A 58 -2.93 2.86 -1.74
N VAL A 59 -3.78 3.20 -2.69
CA VAL A 59 -3.42 4.06 -3.83
C VAL A 59 -4.32 5.28 -3.80
N ALA A 60 -3.80 6.40 -3.26
CA ALA A 60 -4.46 7.69 -3.33
C ALA A 60 -4.22 8.32 -4.70
N TRP A 61 -5.00 9.31 -5.10
CA TRP A 61 -4.79 9.97 -6.37
C TRP A 61 -5.37 11.38 -6.41
N ASP A 62 -5.01 12.13 -7.44
CA ASP A 62 -5.49 13.50 -7.64
C ASP A 62 -6.79 13.58 -8.46
N GLY A 63 -7.34 12.44 -8.81
CA GLY A 63 -8.53 12.37 -9.66
C GLY A 63 -8.20 12.51 -11.15
N ALA A 64 -6.94 12.54 -11.55
CA ALA A 64 -6.49 12.74 -12.93
C ALA A 64 -5.33 11.80 -13.28
N ILE A 65 -4.08 12.31 -13.30
CA ILE A 65 -2.95 11.55 -13.83
C ILE A 65 -1.93 11.14 -12.77
N HIS A 66 -2.02 11.63 -11.54
CA HIS A 66 -1.09 11.27 -10.47
C HIS A 66 -1.73 10.36 -9.44
N ALA A 67 -1.09 9.22 -9.17
CA ALA A 67 -1.44 8.32 -8.09
C ALA A 67 -0.27 8.20 -7.11
N PHE A 68 -0.56 7.83 -5.87
CA PHE A 68 0.40 7.79 -4.76
C PHE A 68 0.26 6.47 -4.02
N LEU A 69 1.34 5.69 -3.98
CA LEU A 69 1.38 4.42 -3.26
C LEU A 69 1.65 4.69 -1.79
N LEU A 70 0.71 4.31 -0.92
CA LEU A 70 0.77 4.57 0.52
C LEU A 70 0.50 3.28 1.29
N ASP A 71 1.10 3.18 2.48
CA ASP A 71 0.78 2.13 3.45
C ASP A 71 0.89 0.71 2.87
N THR A 72 2.05 0.39 2.29
CA THR A 72 2.33 -0.98 1.85
C THR A 72 2.61 -1.84 3.08
N LEU A 73 1.70 -2.75 3.38
CA LEU A 73 1.74 -3.56 4.60
C LEU A 73 1.75 -5.04 4.25
N VAL A 74 2.65 -5.81 4.89
CA VAL A 74 2.70 -7.26 4.74
C VAL A 74 2.84 -7.88 6.14
N ALA A 75 1.97 -8.83 6.48
CA ALA A 75 2.04 -9.54 7.74
C ALA A 75 3.39 -10.25 7.89
N GLY A 76 3.93 -10.29 9.12
CA GLY A 76 5.22 -10.90 9.40
C GLY A 76 5.40 -12.29 8.79
N PRO A 77 4.48 -13.25 9.04
CA PRO A 77 4.58 -14.60 8.46
C PRO A 77 4.55 -14.66 6.95
N ALA A 78 3.98 -13.64 6.28
CA ALA A 78 3.89 -13.58 4.82
C ALA A 78 5.05 -12.84 4.18
N ARG A 79 5.93 -12.22 4.96
CA ARG A 79 7.11 -11.50 4.43
C ARG A 79 8.05 -12.46 3.74
N ARG A 80 8.80 -11.95 2.74
CA ARG A 80 9.75 -12.72 1.93
C ARG A 80 9.11 -13.78 1.03
N HIS A 81 7.80 -13.71 0.82
CA HIS A 81 7.07 -14.58 -0.10
C HIS A 81 6.55 -13.83 -1.33
N GLY A 82 7.08 -12.63 -1.58
CA GLY A 82 6.73 -11.84 -2.75
C GLY A 82 5.40 -11.11 -2.65
N VAL A 83 4.76 -11.09 -1.48
CA VAL A 83 3.45 -10.45 -1.29
C VAL A 83 3.53 -8.95 -1.56
N GLY A 84 4.54 -8.27 -1.02
CA GLY A 84 4.71 -6.83 -1.22
C GLY A 84 4.87 -6.47 -2.69
N ALA A 85 5.72 -7.18 -3.43
CA ALA A 85 5.92 -6.94 -4.86
C ALA A 85 4.66 -7.18 -5.66
N GLN A 86 3.87 -8.19 -5.31
CA GLN A 86 2.61 -8.47 -6.00
C GLN A 86 1.53 -7.42 -5.69
N LEU A 87 1.46 -6.93 -4.45
CA LEU A 87 0.58 -5.82 -4.09
C LEU A 87 0.88 -4.60 -4.97
N VAL A 88 2.16 -4.25 -5.09
CA VAL A 88 2.60 -3.11 -5.91
C VAL A 88 2.30 -3.36 -7.39
N ALA A 89 2.50 -4.57 -7.89
CA ALA A 89 2.21 -4.91 -9.29
C ALA A 89 0.74 -4.71 -9.63
N VAL A 90 -0.17 -5.11 -8.74
CA VAL A 90 -1.61 -4.88 -8.92
C VAL A 90 -1.92 -3.38 -8.90
N ALA A 91 -1.33 -2.64 -7.95
CA ALA A 91 -1.51 -1.19 -7.85
C ALA A 91 -1.04 -0.48 -9.12
N VAL A 92 0.09 -0.88 -9.69
CA VAL A 92 0.61 -0.31 -10.95
C VAL A 92 -0.35 -0.58 -12.10
N ALA A 93 -0.80 -1.83 -12.25
CA ALA A 93 -1.70 -2.20 -13.33
C ALA A 93 -3.02 -1.44 -13.26
N GLU A 94 -3.60 -1.32 -12.07
CA GLU A 94 -4.89 -0.64 -11.87
C GLU A 94 -4.76 0.89 -12.01
N SER A 95 -3.65 1.47 -11.57
CA SER A 95 -3.38 2.90 -11.78
C SER A 95 -3.27 3.21 -13.27
N ARG A 96 -2.58 2.35 -14.03
CA ARG A 96 -2.46 2.49 -15.48
C ARG A 96 -3.83 2.35 -16.16
N ALA A 97 -4.63 1.37 -15.75
CA ALA A 97 -5.98 1.15 -16.30
C ALA A 97 -6.91 2.34 -16.04
N ALA A 98 -6.71 3.06 -14.94
CA ALA A 98 -7.47 4.26 -14.60
C ALA A 98 -7.02 5.51 -15.36
N GLY A 99 -5.95 5.44 -16.15
CA GLY A 99 -5.43 6.57 -16.93
C GLY A 99 -4.37 7.39 -16.21
N CYS A 100 -3.86 6.94 -15.07
CA CYS A 100 -2.76 7.63 -14.41
C CYS A 100 -1.49 7.49 -15.24
N GLU A 101 -0.72 8.57 -15.29
CA GLU A 101 0.56 8.61 -16.00
C GLU A 101 1.74 8.46 -15.04
N TRP A 102 1.53 8.76 -13.76
CA TRP A 102 2.58 8.73 -12.75
C TRP A 102 2.08 8.07 -11.47
N LEU A 103 2.87 7.13 -10.95
CA LEU A 103 2.65 6.54 -9.64
C LEU A 103 3.86 6.89 -8.76
N HIS A 104 3.60 7.59 -7.67
CA HIS A 104 4.62 8.07 -6.74
C HIS A 104 4.72 7.13 -5.53
N VAL A 105 5.93 6.98 -4.98
CA VAL A 105 6.15 6.31 -3.71
C VAL A 105 7.22 7.09 -2.93
N ASP A 106 7.06 7.12 -1.62
CA ASP A 106 7.99 7.78 -0.71
C ASP A 106 8.42 6.77 0.37
N PHE A 107 9.70 6.75 0.69
CA PHE A 107 10.26 5.85 1.70
C PHE A 107 11.58 6.42 2.21
N ASP A 108 12.03 5.92 3.37
CA ASP A 108 13.17 6.53 4.09
C ASP A 108 14.29 5.56 4.45
N THR A 109 14.29 4.33 3.94
CA THR A 109 15.36 3.37 4.22
C THR A 109 15.97 2.79 2.94
N ASP A 110 17.23 2.39 3.01
CA ASP A 110 17.92 1.74 1.89
C ASP A 110 17.29 0.39 1.54
N GLN A 111 16.78 -0.31 2.53
CA GLN A 111 16.08 -1.58 2.31
C GLN A 111 14.82 -1.39 1.45
N LEU A 112 14.05 -0.33 1.74
CA LEU A 112 12.88 0.01 0.94
C LEU A 112 13.28 0.51 -0.45
N ALA A 113 14.41 1.21 -0.58
CA ALA A 113 14.94 1.60 -1.88
C ALA A 113 15.20 0.38 -2.78
N THR A 114 15.84 -0.64 -2.25
CA THR A 114 16.08 -1.90 -2.97
C THR A 114 14.75 -2.53 -3.40
N PHE A 115 13.77 -2.55 -2.52
CA PHE A 115 12.45 -3.10 -2.82
C PHE A 115 11.75 -2.33 -3.95
N TYR A 116 11.61 -1.01 -3.79
CA TYR A 116 10.85 -0.22 -4.76
C TYR A 116 11.58 -0.03 -6.08
N PHE A 117 12.90 0.17 -6.06
CA PHE A 117 13.67 0.40 -7.30
C PHE A 117 13.98 -0.90 -8.02
N ASP A 118 14.52 -1.88 -7.31
CA ASP A 118 15.03 -3.10 -7.96
C ASP A 118 13.92 -4.12 -8.20
N ARG A 119 12.98 -4.28 -7.27
CA ARG A 119 11.94 -5.29 -7.39
C ARG A 119 10.65 -4.77 -8.01
N CYS A 120 10.29 -3.51 -7.74
CA CYS A 120 9.03 -2.94 -8.23
C CYS A 120 9.19 -2.04 -9.44
N GLY A 121 10.41 -1.65 -9.80
CA GLY A 121 10.70 -0.92 -11.03
C GLY A 121 10.47 0.59 -10.95
N PHE A 122 10.40 1.17 -9.75
CA PHE A 122 10.32 2.63 -9.62
C PHE A 122 11.65 3.27 -10.01
N THR A 123 11.58 4.40 -10.68
CA THR A 123 12.75 5.20 -11.03
C THR A 123 13.04 6.20 -9.91
N PRO A 124 14.29 6.31 -9.42
CA PRO A 124 14.63 7.31 -8.41
C PRO A 124 14.36 8.73 -8.90
N THR A 125 13.84 9.57 -8.02
CA THR A 125 13.60 10.99 -8.30
C THR A 125 14.14 11.85 -7.15
N ARG A 126 14.09 13.17 -7.33
CA ARG A 126 14.47 14.15 -6.29
C ARG A 126 13.23 14.65 -5.56
N ALA A 127 12.48 13.73 -4.98
CA ALA A 127 11.29 14.06 -4.20
C ALA A 127 11.67 14.59 -2.83
N GLY A 128 10.75 15.31 -2.19
CA GLY A 128 10.94 15.83 -0.85
C GLY A 128 9.71 15.66 0.01
N LEU A 129 9.90 15.72 1.34
CA LEU A 129 8.84 15.54 2.31
C LEU A 129 8.95 16.62 3.39
N ILE A 130 7.81 17.20 3.77
CA ILE A 130 7.73 18.11 4.91
C ILE A 130 6.80 17.46 5.94
N ALA A 131 7.31 17.22 7.13
CA ALA A 131 6.49 16.77 8.23
C ALA A 131 5.61 17.94 8.73
N LEU A 132 4.31 17.70 8.83
CA LEU A 132 3.38 18.69 9.37
C LEU A 132 3.06 18.29 10.81
N PRO A 133 3.26 19.20 11.79
CA PRO A 133 3.00 18.85 13.17
C PRO A 133 1.51 18.56 13.40
N PRO A 134 1.16 17.63 14.30
CA PRO A 134 -0.23 17.37 14.63
C PRO A 134 -0.87 18.60 15.27
N ARG A 135 -2.15 18.75 15.07
CA ARG A 135 -2.94 19.84 15.66
C ARG A 135 -3.28 19.57 17.11
#